data_8910ae19584234dd3f22c16c376fff21
#
_entry.id   8910ae19584234dd3f22c16c376fff21
#
_cell.length_a   1.000
_cell.length_b   1.000
_cell.length_c   1.000
_cell.angle_alpha   90.00
_cell.angle_beta   90.00
_cell.angle_gamma   90.00
#
_symmetry.space_group_name_H-M   'P 1'
#
loop_
_entity.id
_entity.type
_entity.pdbx_description
1 polymer ?
#
loop_
_entity_poly.entity_id
_entity_poly.type
_entity_poly.pdbx_seq_one_letter_code
_entity_poly.pdbx_strand_id
1 'polypeptide(L)'
;MKKILIAGCGYVGNELGERLSSQGHEVWGIKREINSIHPSIQSISADLSKKDTLQILPKEIDYVFYMPSPRARNENVYNNVFLKGIRNLVECMEENKYDIKKIFFISSTSVYAQNSGELIDEKSTTKPKSSTAKIILQTENYILKNYAKTTIVRFSGIYGPGRTRFLNKIINEGKTFAHNRYTNRIHRDDCAKALIHLMNLPNCEKIYLVSDNEPADLTELARWIAEKKGLKNDGLEYLTKIPFFKAKSNKRCSNKKLINSGYKFLFPSFREGYSEMI
;
A
#
# COMPACT_ATOMS: atom_id res chain seq x y z
N MET A 1 7.26 -21.72 -12.66
CA MET A 1 7.87 -21.20 -11.44
C MET A 1 8.48 -19.85 -11.74
N LYS A 2 8.34 -18.84 -10.89
CA LYS A 2 8.94 -17.48 -11.02
C LYS A 2 9.79 -17.22 -9.78
N LYS A 3 10.85 -16.41 -9.93
CA LYS A 3 11.73 -15.98 -8.85
C LYS A 3 11.40 -14.54 -8.46
N ILE A 4 10.97 -14.33 -7.21
CA ILE A 4 10.31 -13.09 -6.78
C ILE A 4 11.01 -12.52 -5.55
N LEU A 5 11.39 -11.25 -5.62
CA LEU A 5 11.96 -10.49 -4.51
C LEU A 5 10.92 -9.50 -3.95
N ILE A 6 10.66 -9.58 -2.64
CA ILE A 6 9.84 -8.62 -1.91
C ILE A 6 10.78 -7.74 -1.07
N ALA A 7 11.14 -6.59 -1.60
CA ALA A 7 11.99 -5.62 -0.92
C ALA A 7 11.16 -4.77 0.05
N GLY A 8 11.26 -5.07 1.34
CA GLY A 8 10.39 -4.54 2.40
C GLY A 8 9.25 -5.50 2.74
N CYS A 9 9.59 -6.75 3.07
CA CYS A 9 8.64 -7.82 3.39
C CYS A 9 7.99 -7.58 4.78
N GLY A 10 7.04 -6.64 4.81
CA GLY A 10 6.26 -6.25 5.98
C GLY A 10 4.83 -6.80 5.92
N TYR A 11 3.87 -5.99 6.37
CA TYR A 11 2.47 -6.36 6.55
C TYR A 11 1.78 -6.91 5.26
N VAL A 12 1.91 -6.19 4.15
CA VAL A 12 1.38 -6.65 2.85
C VAL A 12 2.36 -7.62 2.19
N GLY A 13 3.67 -7.42 2.40
CA GLY A 13 4.70 -8.27 1.80
C GLY A 13 4.66 -9.72 2.28
N ASN A 14 4.35 -9.96 3.56
CA ASN A 14 4.15 -11.30 4.08
C ASN A 14 2.95 -11.99 3.41
N GLU A 15 1.81 -11.32 3.35
CA GLU A 15 0.60 -11.84 2.69
C GLU A 15 0.85 -12.15 1.20
N LEU A 16 1.52 -11.23 0.50
CA LEU A 16 1.91 -11.42 -0.89
C LEU A 16 2.83 -12.63 -1.05
N GLY A 17 3.86 -12.71 -0.22
CA GLY A 17 4.87 -13.77 -0.30
C GLY A 17 4.31 -15.15 0.02
N GLU A 18 3.45 -15.26 1.04
CA GLU A 18 2.75 -16.51 1.37
C GLU A 18 1.91 -17.01 0.19
N ARG A 19 1.09 -16.12 -0.41
CA ARG A 19 0.27 -16.48 -1.59
C ARG A 19 1.10 -16.88 -2.80
N LEU A 20 2.21 -16.18 -3.04
CA LEU A 20 3.10 -16.52 -4.16
C LEU A 20 3.83 -17.85 -3.93
N SER A 21 4.28 -18.11 -2.71
CA SER A 21 4.91 -19.39 -2.34
C SER A 21 3.92 -20.55 -2.45
N SER A 22 2.66 -20.36 -2.03
CA SER A 22 1.61 -21.39 -2.18
C SER A 22 1.26 -21.69 -3.64
N GLN A 23 1.53 -20.76 -4.56
CA GLN A 23 1.41 -20.95 -6.01
C GLN A 23 2.65 -21.60 -6.66
N GLY A 24 3.63 -22.04 -5.87
CA GLY A 24 4.83 -22.71 -6.34
C GLY A 24 5.91 -21.79 -6.88
N HIS A 25 5.92 -20.51 -6.46
CA HIS A 25 6.99 -19.56 -6.79
C HIS A 25 8.09 -19.57 -5.74
N GLU A 26 9.32 -19.27 -6.14
CA GLU A 26 10.42 -19.00 -5.22
C GLU A 26 10.33 -17.53 -4.76
N VAL A 27 10.20 -17.30 -3.46
CA VAL A 27 10.00 -15.97 -2.91
C VAL A 27 11.02 -15.63 -1.86
N TRP A 28 11.71 -14.50 -2.03
CA TRP A 28 12.62 -13.92 -1.05
C TRP A 28 12.05 -12.63 -0.49
N GLY A 29 12.17 -12.47 0.84
CA GLY A 29 11.71 -11.27 1.54
C GLY A 29 12.87 -10.54 2.20
N ILE A 30 13.11 -9.28 1.80
CA ILE A 30 14.10 -8.41 2.47
C ILE A 30 13.46 -7.69 3.64
N LYS A 31 14.07 -7.81 4.81
CA LYS A 31 13.74 -7.06 6.02
C LYS A 31 14.96 -6.97 6.94
N ARG A 32 15.07 -5.89 7.72
CA ARG A 32 16.16 -5.75 8.71
C ARG A 32 16.06 -6.76 9.84
N GLU A 33 14.84 -7.01 10.30
CA GLU A 33 14.50 -7.99 11.35
C GLU A 33 13.64 -9.07 10.72
N ILE A 34 14.21 -10.24 10.49
CA ILE A 34 13.59 -11.32 9.70
C ILE A 34 12.59 -12.17 10.47
N ASN A 35 12.57 -12.12 11.81
CA ASN A 35 11.74 -12.97 12.67
C ASN A 35 10.23 -12.89 12.41
N SER A 36 9.78 -11.86 11.69
CA SER A 36 8.38 -11.66 11.34
C SER A 36 8.09 -11.89 9.85
N ILE A 37 9.04 -12.49 9.11
CA ILE A 37 8.80 -12.98 7.75
C ILE A 37 8.13 -14.35 7.85
N HIS A 38 7.11 -14.57 7.02
CA HIS A 38 6.38 -15.83 6.99
C HIS A 38 7.31 -17.01 6.62
N PRO A 39 7.20 -18.19 7.26
CA PRO A 39 8.12 -19.32 7.06
C PRO A 39 8.23 -19.82 5.61
N SER A 40 7.19 -19.64 4.79
CA SER A 40 7.21 -20.01 3.37
C SER A 40 8.04 -19.08 2.50
N ILE A 41 8.56 -17.97 3.05
CA ILE A 41 9.35 -16.95 2.35
C ILE A 41 10.80 -17.08 2.79
N GLN A 42 11.72 -17.18 1.85
CA GLN A 42 13.16 -17.17 2.14
C GLN A 42 13.56 -15.78 2.63
N SER A 43 14.02 -15.69 3.88
CA SER A 43 14.30 -14.40 4.53
C SER A 43 15.71 -13.90 4.21
N ILE A 44 15.83 -12.61 3.89
CA ILE A 44 17.09 -11.90 3.68
C ILE A 44 17.17 -10.76 4.66
N SER A 45 18.18 -10.81 5.57
CA SER A 45 18.44 -9.71 6.50
C SER A 45 19.28 -8.64 5.82
N ALA A 46 18.63 -7.54 5.38
CA ALA A 46 19.32 -6.42 4.73
C ALA A 46 18.60 -5.09 4.97
N ASP A 47 19.36 -4.00 4.87
CA ASP A 47 18.85 -2.62 4.94
C ASP A 47 18.92 -1.99 3.54
N LEU A 48 17.77 -1.75 2.93
CA LEU A 48 17.68 -1.16 1.59
C LEU A 48 18.40 0.20 1.47
N SER A 49 18.56 0.94 2.59
CA SER A 49 19.32 2.19 2.60
C SER A 49 20.84 2.01 2.58
N LYS A 50 21.33 0.77 2.69
CA LYS A 50 22.76 0.40 2.74
C LYS A 50 23.06 -0.60 1.62
N LYS A 51 23.70 -0.12 0.54
CA LYS A 51 23.96 -0.91 -0.66
C LYS A 51 24.75 -2.19 -0.38
N ASP A 52 25.73 -2.11 0.51
CA ASP A 52 26.61 -3.24 0.87
C ASP A 52 25.81 -4.44 1.39
N THR A 53 24.68 -4.20 2.07
CA THR A 53 23.85 -5.28 2.61
C THR A 53 23.05 -6.01 1.54
N LEU A 54 23.01 -5.50 0.30
CA LEU A 54 22.28 -6.08 -0.83
C LEU A 54 23.12 -7.07 -1.67
N GLN A 55 24.39 -7.26 -1.34
CA GLN A 55 25.27 -8.20 -2.06
C GLN A 55 24.89 -9.68 -1.90
N ILE A 56 24.01 -9.97 -0.92
CA ILE A 56 23.52 -11.32 -0.61
C ILE A 56 22.22 -11.69 -1.34
N LEU A 57 21.80 -10.89 -2.32
CA LEU A 57 20.60 -11.20 -3.11
C LEU A 57 20.78 -12.49 -3.92
N PRO A 58 19.71 -13.28 -4.15
CA PRO A 58 19.77 -14.48 -4.98
C PRO A 58 20.19 -14.10 -6.41
N LYS A 59 20.94 -14.99 -7.09
CA LYS A 59 21.52 -14.72 -8.40
C LYS A 59 20.53 -14.42 -9.51
N GLU A 60 19.31 -14.91 -9.39
CA GLU A 60 18.27 -14.76 -10.39
C GLU A 60 16.98 -14.27 -9.75
N ILE A 61 16.41 -13.21 -10.30
CA ILE A 61 15.13 -12.63 -9.88
C ILE A 61 14.37 -12.24 -11.14
N ASP A 62 13.12 -12.69 -11.26
CA ASP A 62 12.22 -12.30 -12.36
C ASP A 62 11.44 -11.03 -12.06
N TYR A 63 10.93 -10.92 -10.81
CA TYR A 63 10.03 -9.83 -10.39
C TYR A 63 10.47 -9.25 -9.06
N VAL A 64 10.35 -7.94 -8.95
CA VAL A 64 10.64 -7.21 -7.72
C VAL A 64 9.39 -6.46 -7.26
N PHE A 65 8.98 -6.66 -6.00
CA PHE A 65 8.00 -5.83 -5.32
C PHE A 65 8.71 -4.94 -4.32
N TYR A 66 8.87 -3.65 -4.65
CA TYR A 66 9.50 -2.68 -3.76
C TYR A 66 8.43 -2.02 -2.88
N MET A 67 8.34 -2.46 -1.62
CA MET A 67 7.24 -2.10 -0.73
C MET A 67 7.65 -1.84 0.73
N PRO A 68 8.73 -1.10 0.98
CA PRO A 68 9.17 -0.83 2.33
C PRO A 68 8.20 0.10 3.07
N SER A 69 8.12 -0.07 4.39
CA SER A 69 7.33 0.80 5.26
C SER A 69 8.25 1.58 6.20
N PRO A 70 8.25 2.92 6.14
CA PRO A 70 9.06 3.75 7.04
C PRO A 70 8.60 3.61 8.51
N ARG A 71 9.55 3.52 9.46
CA ARG A 71 9.24 3.45 10.89
C ARG A 71 8.78 4.79 11.49
N ALA A 72 9.15 5.91 10.86
CA ALA A 72 8.77 7.25 11.29
C ALA A 72 8.37 8.12 10.10
N ARG A 73 7.49 9.11 10.36
CA ARG A 73 7.00 10.04 9.33
C ARG A 73 7.86 11.32 9.30
N ASN A 74 9.12 11.20 8.93
CA ASN A 74 10.00 12.33 8.67
C ASN A 74 10.73 12.18 7.33
N GLU A 75 11.26 13.27 6.82
CA GLU A 75 11.88 13.34 5.48
C GLU A 75 13.09 12.42 5.35
N ASN A 76 13.97 12.41 6.35
CA ASN A 76 15.20 11.61 6.30
C ASN A 76 14.88 10.11 6.19
N VAL A 77 13.93 9.62 7.01
CA VAL A 77 13.53 8.22 6.97
C VAL A 77 12.87 7.87 5.65
N TYR A 78 12.00 8.75 5.12
CA TYR A 78 11.35 8.54 3.82
C TYR A 78 12.37 8.56 2.68
N ASN A 79 13.29 9.52 2.65
CA ASN A 79 14.33 9.59 1.64
C ASN A 79 15.22 8.33 1.65
N ASN A 80 15.65 7.89 2.82
CA ASN A 80 16.47 6.68 2.97
C ASN A 80 15.72 5.43 2.50
N VAL A 81 14.44 5.30 2.89
CA VAL A 81 13.65 4.09 2.62
C VAL A 81 13.14 4.06 1.18
N PHE A 82 12.71 5.18 0.62
CA PHE A 82 12.16 5.23 -0.73
C PHE A 82 13.22 5.55 -1.79
N LEU A 83 13.75 6.77 -1.80
CA LEU A 83 14.61 7.21 -2.91
C LEU A 83 15.99 6.55 -2.88
N LYS A 84 16.67 6.59 -1.74
CA LYS A 84 17.99 5.96 -1.60
C LYS A 84 17.88 4.45 -1.70
N GLY A 85 16.89 3.85 -1.04
CA GLY A 85 16.72 2.40 -1.03
C GLY A 85 16.43 1.80 -2.40
N ILE A 86 15.55 2.43 -3.21
CA ILE A 86 15.30 1.94 -4.57
C ILE A 86 16.50 2.12 -5.48
N ARG A 87 17.26 3.24 -5.34
CA ARG A 87 18.52 3.45 -6.07
C ARG A 87 19.52 2.36 -5.79
N ASN A 88 19.80 2.11 -4.51
CA ASN A 88 20.72 1.05 -4.08
C ASN A 88 20.33 -0.31 -4.67
N LEU A 89 19.03 -0.64 -4.65
CA LEU A 89 18.54 -1.92 -5.16
C LEU A 89 18.73 -2.02 -6.68
N VAL A 90 18.33 -1.00 -7.43
CA VAL A 90 18.47 -0.99 -8.89
C VAL A 90 19.93 -1.02 -9.30
N GLU A 91 20.79 -0.20 -8.69
CA GLU A 91 22.23 -0.22 -8.94
C GLU A 91 22.85 -1.59 -8.64
N CYS A 92 22.48 -2.22 -7.52
CA CYS A 92 22.95 -3.58 -7.20
C CYS A 92 22.52 -4.59 -8.27
N MET A 93 21.28 -4.47 -8.78
CA MET A 93 20.78 -5.35 -9.84
C MET A 93 21.50 -5.12 -11.18
N GLU A 94 21.77 -3.87 -11.54
CA GLU A 94 22.49 -3.51 -12.77
C GLU A 94 23.95 -4.01 -12.73
N GLU A 95 24.67 -3.77 -11.63
CA GLU A 95 26.05 -4.23 -11.42
C GLU A 95 26.18 -5.76 -11.52
N ASN A 96 25.17 -6.49 -11.02
CA ASN A 96 25.12 -7.95 -11.05
C ASN A 96 24.38 -8.51 -12.28
N LYS A 97 24.01 -7.65 -13.24
CA LYS A 97 23.40 -8.02 -14.54
C LYS A 97 22.11 -8.85 -14.42
N TYR A 98 21.24 -8.51 -13.48
CA TYR A 98 19.94 -9.16 -13.34
C TYR A 98 19.03 -8.86 -14.53
N ASP A 99 18.41 -9.89 -15.11
CA ASP A 99 17.36 -9.71 -16.12
C ASP A 99 15.97 -9.66 -15.47
N ILE A 100 15.67 -8.53 -14.84
CA ILE A 100 14.38 -8.30 -14.19
C ILE A 100 13.29 -8.10 -15.24
N LYS A 101 12.24 -8.91 -15.20
CA LYS A 101 11.05 -8.78 -16.07
C LYS A 101 10.22 -7.57 -15.72
N LYS A 102 10.03 -7.29 -14.42
CA LYS A 102 9.29 -6.10 -13.94
C LYS A 102 9.59 -5.75 -12.49
N ILE A 103 9.60 -4.45 -12.21
CA ILE A 103 9.58 -3.89 -10.86
C ILE A 103 8.20 -3.31 -10.58
N PHE A 104 7.58 -3.73 -9.48
CA PHE A 104 6.39 -3.10 -8.92
C PHE A 104 6.83 -2.19 -7.78
N PHE A 105 6.70 -0.88 -7.98
CA PHE A 105 6.97 0.09 -6.93
C PHE A 105 5.67 0.43 -6.19
N ILE A 106 5.61 0.09 -4.91
CA ILE A 106 4.44 0.33 -4.08
C ILE A 106 4.47 1.76 -3.53
N SER A 107 3.56 2.55 -4.07
CA SER A 107 3.33 3.95 -3.76
C SER A 107 2.04 4.14 -2.93
N SER A 108 1.59 5.37 -2.81
CA SER A 108 0.43 5.76 -2.02
C SER A 108 -0.40 6.83 -2.72
N THR A 109 -1.72 6.80 -2.53
CA THR A 109 -2.61 7.89 -2.94
C THR A 109 -2.33 9.23 -2.24
N SER A 110 -1.37 9.28 -1.32
CA SER A 110 -0.90 10.54 -0.71
C SER A 110 -0.18 11.47 -1.70
N VAL A 111 0.24 10.97 -2.88
CA VAL A 111 0.83 11.78 -3.95
C VAL A 111 -0.18 12.74 -4.60
N TYR A 112 -1.47 12.49 -4.42
CA TYR A 112 -2.55 13.36 -4.89
C TYR A 112 -2.89 14.41 -3.82
N ALA A 113 -3.08 15.67 -4.26
CA ALA A 113 -3.33 16.81 -3.37
C ALA A 113 -4.79 17.27 -3.30
N GLN A 114 -5.67 16.67 -4.08
CA GLN A 114 -7.09 17.01 -4.13
C GLN A 114 -7.73 16.90 -2.73
N ASN A 115 -8.55 17.88 -2.38
CA ASN A 115 -9.06 18.04 -1.01
C ASN A 115 -10.49 18.59 -0.92
N SER A 116 -11.26 18.55 -2.00
CA SER A 116 -12.64 19.05 -2.07
C SER A 116 -13.66 17.95 -2.38
N GLY A 117 -13.26 16.68 -2.25
CA GLY A 117 -14.12 15.52 -2.55
C GLY A 117 -14.07 15.08 -4.01
N GLU A 118 -13.10 15.56 -4.77
CA GLU A 118 -12.97 15.25 -6.20
C GLU A 118 -12.75 13.75 -6.44
N LEU A 119 -13.28 13.26 -7.56
CA LEU A 119 -12.92 11.94 -8.08
C LEU A 119 -11.54 12.03 -8.74
N ILE A 120 -10.64 11.14 -8.35
CA ILE A 120 -9.28 11.07 -8.90
C ILE A 120 -9.01 9.68 -9.48
N ASP A 121 -8.13 9.64 -10.46
CA ASP A 121 -7.61 8.45 -11.13
C ASP A 121 -6.09 8.54 -11.35
N GLU A 122 -5.53 7.62 -12.13
CA GLU A 122 -4.10 7.58 -12.44
C GLU A 122 -3.60 8.79 -13.23
N LYS A 123 -4.49 9.46 -14.01
CA LYS A 123 -4.17 10.63 -14.84
C LYS A 123 -4.28 11.94 -14.05
N SER A 124 -4.91 11.90 -12.89
CA SER A 124 -5.12 13.07 -12.05
C SER A 124 -3.80 13.68 -11.57
N THR A 125 -3.77 15.01 -11.48
CA THR A 125 -2.56 15.77 -11.12
C THR A 125 -2.01 15.37 -9.75
N THR A 126 -0.72 15.04 -9.72
CA THR A 126 0.02 14.74 -8.50
C THR A 126 0.85 15.96 -8.05
N LYS A 127 0.38 16.67 -6.99
CA LYS A 127 1.08 17.82 -6.39
C LYS A 127 1.04 17.72 -4.86
N PRO A 128 1.71 16.74 -4.25
CA PRO A 128 1.61 16.48 -2.82
C PRO A 128 2.08 17.67 -1.98
N LYS A 129 1.34 17.97 -0.88
CA LYS A 129 1.67 19.06 0.04
C LYS A 129 2.69 18.64 1.10
N SER A 130 2.62 17.40 1.60
CA SER A 130 3.55 16.93 2.63
C SER A 130 4.91 16.55 2.05
N SER A 131 5.98 16.81 2.78
CA SER A 131 7.36 16.45 2.42
C SER A 131 7.51 14.95 2.16
N THR A 132 6.94 14.12 3.00
CA THR A 132 6.97 12.65 2.83
C THR A 132 6.29 12.18 1.54
N ALA A 133 5.17 12.78 1.16
CA ALA A 133 4.51 12.43 -0.10
C ALA A 133 5.25 12.98 -1.33
N LYS A 134 5.95 14.13 -1.20
CA LYS A 134 6.85 14.64 -2.24
C LYS A 134 7.99 13.67 -2.52
N ILE A 135 8.58 13.06 -1.47
CA ILE A 135 9.64 12.06 -1.62
C ILE A 135 9.11 10.81 -2.34
N ILE A 136 7.90 10.33 -1.99
CA ILE A 136 7.29 9.20 -2.69
C ILE A 136 7.12 9.53 -4.19
N LEU A 137 6.55 10.70 -4.52
CA LEU A 137 6.38 11.13 -5.92
C LEU A 137 7.72 11.29 -6.64
N GLN A 138 8.73 11.85 -5.98
CA GLN A 138 10.09 11.95 -6.53
C GLN A 138 10.66 10.56 -6.84
N THR A 139 10.37 9.58 -5.98
CA THR A 139 10.80 8.20 -6.19
C THR A 139 10.06 7.54 -7.35
N GLU A 140 8.73 7.77 -7.48
CA GLU A 140 7.97 7.31 -8.67
C GLU A 140 8.61 7.84 -9.96
N ASN A 141 8.89 9.14 -10.02
CA ASN A 141 9.49 9.78 -11.19
C ASN A 141 10.89 9.23 -11.50
N TYR A 142 11.69 9.03 -10.45
CA TYR A 142 13.02 8.45 -10.59
C TYR A 142 12.97 7.05 -11.22
N ILE A 143 12.18 6.15 -10.65
CA ILE A 143 12.16 4.75 -11.11
C ILE A 143 11.53 4.61 -12.51
N LEU A 144 10.48 5.38 -12.81
CA LEU A 144 9.86 5.39 -14.14
C LEU A 144 10.80 5.91 -15.24
N LYS A 145 11.67 6.88 -14.90
CA LYS A 145 12.64 7.45 -15.84
C LYS A 145 13.81 6.51 -16.09
N ASN A 146 14.30 5.85 -15.06
CA ASN A 146 15.55 5.09 -15.13
C ASN A 146 15.34 3.59 -15.35
N TYR A 147 14.12 3.06 -15.13
CA TYR A 147 13.85 1.65 -15.29
C TYR A 147 12.51 1.42 -16.03
N ALA A 148 12.60 1.19 -17.33
CA ALA A 148 11.43 1.11 -18.22
C ALA A 148 10.42 0.01 -17.84
N LYS A 149 10.93 -1.11 -17.30
CA LYS A 149 10.12 -2.26 -16.87
C LYS A 149 9.51 -2.03 -15.46
N THR A 150 8.93 -0.85 -15.20
CA THR A 150 8.35 -0.49 -13.89
C THR A 150 6.85 -0.27 -13.97
N THR A 151 6.14 -0.73 -12.96
CA THR A 151 4.74 -0.37 -12.67
C THR A 151 4.62 0.24 -11.29
N ILE A 152 4.04 1.44 -11.20
CA ILE A 152 3.70 2.11 -9.94
C ILE A 152 2.34 1.63 -9.47
N VAL A 153 2.24 1.21 -8.21
CA VAL A 153 0.97 0.79 -7.58
C VAL A 153 0.66 1.72 -6.41
N ARG A 154 -0.29 2.64 -6.61
CA ARG A 154 -0.71 3.64 -5.60
C ARG A 154 -1.82 3.07 -4.74
N PHE A 155 -1.49 2.50 -3.60
CA PHE A 155 -2.49 2.02 -2.64
C PHE A 155 -3.17 3.16 -1.90
N SER A 156 -4.47 2.99 -1.65
CA SER A 156 -5.25 3.80 -0.71
C SER A 156 -4.97 3.38 0.74
N GLY A 157 -5.84 3.74 1.69
CA GLY A 157 -5.66 3.43 3.10
C GLY A 157 -5.75 1.93 3.40
N ILE A 158 -4.61 1.27 3.56
CA ILE A 158 -4.55 -0.18 3.81
C ILE A 158 -5.06 -0.49 5.22
N TYR A 159 -6.00 -1.42 5.32
CA TYR A 159 -6.53 -1.99 6.57
C TYR A 159 -6.58 -3.52 6.51
N GLY A 160 -7.00 -4.17 7.59
CA GLY A 160 -7.12 -5.63 7.69
C GLY A 160 -6.62 -6.14 9.04
N PRO A 161 -6.50 -7.47 9.23
CA PRO A 161 -6.13 -8.10 10.50
C PRO A 161 -4.88 -7.47 11.13
N GLY A 162 -4.94 -7.15 12.42
CA GLY A 162 -3.84 -6.51 13.16
C GLY A 162 -3.69 -4.99 12.94
N ARG A 163 -4.42 -4.37 12.00
CA ARG A 163 -4.45 -2.91 11.81
C ARG A 163 -5.74 -2.27 12.36
N THR A 164 -5.94 -2.34 13.65
CA THR A 164 -7.16 -1.93 14.35
C THR A 164 -7.20 -0.46 14.77
N ARG A 165 -6.14 0.32 14.51
CA ARG A 165 -6.04 1.72 15.00
C ARG A 165 -7.24 2.59 14.63
N PHE A 166 -7.82 2.43 13.45
CA PHE A 166 -8.99 3.20 13.02
C PHE A 166 -10.24 2.73 13.75
N LEU A 167 -10.44 1.41 13.86
CA LEU A 167 -11.52 0.81 14.66
C LEU A 167 -11.47 1.28 16.12
N ASN A 168 -10.31 1.19 16.75
CA ASN A 168 -10.12 1.60 18.14
C ASN A 168 -10.43 3.07 18.36
N LYS A 169 -10.14 3.95 17.39
CA LYS A 169 -10.52 5.35 17.47
C LYS A 169 -12.03 5.57 17.50
N ILE A 170 -12.77 4.78 16.74
CA ILE A 170 -14.24 4.87 16.70
C ILE A 170 -14.81 4.22 17.96
N ILE A 171 -14.39 3.00 18.26
CA ILE A 171 -15.00 2.17 19.30
C ILE A 171 -14.66 2.68 20.71
N ASN A 172 -13.38 3.01 20.95
CA ASN A 172 -12.88 3.32 22.30
C ASN A 172 -12.79 4.81 22.57
N GLU A 173 -12.58 5.64 21.53
CA GLU A 173 -12.36 7.07 21.69
C GLU A 173 -13.62 7.88 21.27
N GLY A 174 -14.66 7.25 20.75
CA GLY A 174 -15.91 7.89 20.32
C GLY A 174 -15.71 9.03 19.31
N LYS A 175 -14.66 8.97 18.49
CA LYS A 175 -14.29 10.08 17.60
C LYS A 175 -15.20 10.19 16.40
N THR A 176 -15.75 11.39 16.21
CA THR A 176 -16.46 11.79 14.99
C THR A 176 -15.56 12.35 13.93
N PHE A 177 -16.12 12.39 12.74
CA PHE A 177 -15.48 12.94 11.55
C PHE A 177 -16.40 14.01 10.94
N ALA A 178 -15.82 14.96 10.22
CA ALA A 178 -16.61 15.94 9.50
C ALA A 178 -17.37 15.28 8.35
N HIS A 179 -18.63 15.70 8.17
CA HIS A 179 -19.42 15.37 6.98
C HIS A 179 -18.71 15.78 5.69
N ASN A 180 -19.00 15.08 4.59
CA ASN A 180 -18.42 15.31 3.28
C ASN A 180 -16.88 15.14 3.26
N ARG A 181 -16.34 14.25 4.08
CA ARG A 181 -14.93 13.86 4.10
C ARG A 181 -14.77 12.41 3.70
N TYR A 182 -14.29 12.22 2.50
CA TYR A 182 -14.08 10.88 1.96
C TYR A 182 -12.77 10.25 2.43
N THR A 183 -12.85 8.95 2.72
CA THR A 183 -11.71 8.05 2.91
C THR A 183 -11.76 6.96 1.85
N ASN A 184 -10.57 6.50 1.44
CA ASN A 184 -10.44 5.41 0.48
C ASN A 184 -9.71 4.28 1.17
N ARG A 185 -10.20 3.06 1.02
CA ARG A 185 -9.73 1.88 1.72
C ARG A 185 -9.29 0.78 0.75
N ILE A 186 -8.46 -0.11 1.22
CA ILE A 186 -8.13 -1.36 0.55
C ILE A 186 -7.75 -2.40 1.61
N HIS A 187 -8.33 -3.58 1.54
CA HIS A 187 -7.96 -4.66 2.45
C HIS A 187 -6.56 -5.19 2.14
N ARG A 188 -5.81 -5.64 3.16
CA ARG A 188 -4.47 -6.22 3.00
C ARG A 188 -4.43 -7.33 1.96
N ASP A 189 -5.40 -8.21 2.01
CA ASP A 189 -5.47 -9.39 1.16
C ASP A 189 -5.78 -9.01 -0.29
N ASP A 190 -6.57 -7.95 -0.51
CA ASP A 190 -6.76 -7.36 -1.82
C ASP A 190 -5.50 -6.62 -2.33
N CYS A 191 -4.70 -6.02 -1.43
CA CYS A 191 -3.39 -5.50 -1.84
C CYS A 191 -2.51 -6.61 -2.44
N ALA A 192 -2.38 -7.74 -1.74
CA ALA A 192 -1.58 -8.87 -2.19
C ALA A 192 -2.13 -9.49 -3.49
N LYS A 193 -3.45 -9.73 -3.54
CA LYS A 193 -4.12 -10.30 -4.72
C LYS A 193 -4.03 -9.38 -5.94
N ALA A 194 -4.16 -8.05 -5.76
CA ALA A 194 -4.00 -7.09 -6.83
C ALA A 194 -2.56 -7.09 -7.40
N LEU A 195 -1.54 -7.20 -6.54
CA LEU A 195 -0.15 -7.30 -6.99
C LEU A 195 0.11 -8.58 -7.79
N ILE A 196 -0.44 -9.71 -7.37
CA ILE A 196 -0.37 -10.98 -8.11
C ILE A 196 -1.08 -10.86 -9.45
N HIS A 197 -2.27 -10.26 -9.48
CA HIS A 197 -3.03 -10.00 -10.70
C HIS A 197 -2.21 -9.17 -11.69
N LEU A 198 -1.66 -8.03 -11.23
CA LEU A 198 -0.85 -7.14 -12.06
C LEU A 198 0.43 -7.82 -12.57
N MET A 199 1.07 -8.69 -11.76
CA MET A 199 2.24 -9.48 -12.18
C MET A 199 1.92 -10.45 -13.32
N ASN A 200 0.69 -10.93 -13.38
CA ASN A 200 0.24 -11.90 -14.38
C ASN A 200 -0.41 -11.25 -15.61
N LEU A 201 -0.63 -9.92 -15.61
CA LEU A 201 -1.16 -9.22 -16.77
C LEU A 201 -0.14 -9.18 -17.92
N PRO A 202 -0.52 -9.62 -19.14
CA PRO A 202 0.35 -9.53 -20.31
C PRO A 202 0.78 -8.08 -20.61
N ASN A 203 -0.18 -7.15 -20.53
CA ASN A 203 0.01 -5.73 -20.81
C ASN A 203 -0.24 -4.90 -19.56
N CYS A 204 0.61 -5.06 -18.55
CA CYS A 204 0.52 -4.27 -17.33
C CYS A 204 0.99 -2.83 -17.59
N GLU A 205 0.10 -1.85 -17.37
CA GLU A 205 0.39 -0.44 -17.56
C GLU A 205 1.35 0.14 -16.51
N LYS A 206 1.82 1.38 -16.74
CA LYS A 206 2.83 2.04 -15.91
C LYS A 206 2.33 2.45 -14.52
N ILE A 207 1.03 2.77 -14.36
CA ILE A 207 0.47 3.27 -13.09
C ILE A 207 -0.90 2.66 -12.85
N TYR A 208 -1.12 2.14 -11.64
CA TYR A 208 -2.43 1.71 -11.15
C TYR A 208 -2.75 2.38 -9.81
N LEU A 209 -3.98 2.89 -9.68
CA LEU A 209 -4.56 3.30 -8.42
C LEU A 209 -5.37 2.12 -7.87
N VAL A 210 -5.02 1.65 -6.66
CA VAL A 210 -5.61 0.46 -6.06
C VAL A 210 -6.34 0.85 -4.77
N SER A 211 -7.66 0.83 -4.84
CA SER A 211 -8.62 1.10 -3.77
C SER A 211 -9.78 0.14 -3.92
N ASP A 212 -10.55 -0.11 -2.86
CA ASP A 212 -11.83 -0.81 -2.96
C ASP A 212 -12.85 -0.02 -3.81
N ASN A 213 -14.06 -0.56 -3.99
CA ASN A 213 -15.06 0.05 -4.86
C ASN A 213 -15.79 1.23 -4.22
N GLU A 214 -15.60 1.46 -2.90
CA GLU A 214 -16.41 2.41 -2.15
C GLU A 214 -15.57 3.50 -1.46
N PRO A 215 -15.33 4.64 -2.12
CA PRO A 215 -14.87 5.83 -1.42
C PRO A 215 -15.92 6.26 -0.38
N ALA A 216 -15.69 5.95 0.89
CA ALA A 216 -16.67 6.14 1.95
C ALA A 216 -16.59 7.53 2.59
N ASP A 217 -17.74 8.13 2.93
CA ASP A 217 -17.77 9.24 3.86
C ASP A 217 -17.30 8.77 5.25
N LEU A 218 -16.42 9.53 5.89
CA LEU A 218 -15.83 9.13 7.17
C LEU A 218 -16.86 8.99 8.28
N THR A 219 -17.92 9.82 8.24
CA THR A 219 -19.01 9.77 9.23
C THR A 219 -19.88 8.52 9.01
N GLU A 220 -20.17 8.21 7.75
CA GLU A 220 -20.90 6.99 7.40
C GLU A 220 -20.14 5.74 7.84
N LEU A 221 -18.85 5.68 7.53
CA LEU A 221 -17.98 4.56 7.93
C LEU A 221 -17.95 4.41 9.47
N ALA A 222 -17.81 5.54 10.21
CA ALA A 222 -17.80 5.51 11.66
C ALA A 222 -19.13 5.04 12.26
N ARG A 223 -20.25 5.52 11.72
CA ARG A 223 -21.59 5.11 12.12
C ARG A 223 -21.80 3.61 11.89
N TRP A 224 -21.48 3.13 10.73
CA TRP A 224 -21.61 1.72 10.38
C TRP A 224 -20.79 0.82 11.32
N ILE A 225 -19.55 1.19 11.66
CA ILE A 225 -18.72 0.45 12.62
C ILE A 225 -19.36 0.45 14.01
N ALA A 226 -19.87 1.60 14.47
CA ALA A 226 -20.52 1.72 15.78
C ALA A 226 -21.77 0.83 15.86
N GLU A 227 -22.62 0.85 14.84
CA GLU A 227 -23.81 0.01 14.74
C GLU A 227 -23.47 -1.49 14.77
N LYS A 228 -22.46 -1.90 14.00
CA LYS A 228 -21.99 -3.30 13.99
C LYS A 228 -21.45 -3.77 15.33
N LYS A 229 -20.87 -2.87 16.12
CA LYS A 229 -20.41 -3.13 17.50
C LYS A 229 -21.53 -3.07 18.55
N GLY A 230 -22.77 -2.79 18.16
CA GLY A 230 -23.89 -2.65 19.09
C GLY A 230 -23.75 -1.45 20.03
N LEU A 231 -22.96 -0.44 19.65
CA LEU A 231 -22.86 0.81 20.40
C LEU A 231 -24.19 1.56 20.25
N LYS A 232 -24.89 1.80 21.35
CA LYS A 232 -26.21 2.47 21.37
C LYS A 232 -26.13 3.87 20.77
N ASN A 233 -27.27 4.33 20.21
CA ASN A 233 -27.42 5.65 19.58
C ASN A 233 -27.01 6.84 20.48
N ASP A 234 -27.07 6.70 21.80
CA ASP A 234 -26.59 7.71 22.77
C ASP A 234 -25.10 8.02 22.60
N GLY A 235 -24.32 7.04 22.06
CA GLY A 235 -22.95 7.25 21.62
C GLY A 235 -22.83 8.02 20.30
N LEU A 236 -23.83 7.98 19.43
CA LEU A 236 -23.84 8.70 18.14
C LEU A 236 -24.11 10.21 18.31
N GLU A 237 -24.93 10.63 19.28
CA GLU A 237 -25.05 12.05 19.66
C GLU A 237 -23.77 12.59 20.30
N TYR A 238 -23.09 11.76 21.10
CA TYR A 238 -21.77 12.08 21.65
C TYR A 238 -20.73 12.25 20.52
N LEU A 239 -20.87 11.48 19.45
CA LEU A 239 -20.04 11.58 18.24
C LEU A 239 -20.14 12.96 17.56
N THR A 240 -21.23 13.75 17.73
CA THR A 240 -21.36 15.09 17.14
C THR A 240 -20.69 16.21 17.96
N LYS A 241 -20.25 15.93 19.19
CA LYS A 241 -19.73 16.94 20.15
C LYS A 241 -18.20 16.96 20.28
N ILE A 242 -17.47 16.04 19.64
CA ILE A 242 -16.01 15.95 19.78
C ILE A 242 -15.26 16.74 18.68
N PRO A 243 -14.17 17.46 19.02
CA PRO A 243 -13.46 18.29 18.05
C PRO A 243 -12.90 17.52 16.88
N PHE A 244 -13.17 18.02 15.71
CA PHE A 244 -12.69 17.69 14.39
C PHE A 244 -11.33 16.95 14.33
N PHE A 245 -11.34 15.69 13.88
CA PHE A 245 -10.13 15.11 13.28
C PHE A 245 -9.92 15.79 11.91
N LYS A 246 -8.92 16.65 11.79
CA LYS A 246 -8.53 17.24 10.50
C LYS A 246 -8.06 16.14 9.57
N ALA A 247 -8.95 15.58 8.77
CA ALA A 247 -8.56 14.71 7.68
C ALA A 247 -7.67 15.50 6.73
N LYS A 248 -6.45 15.03 6.52
CA LYS A 248 -5.42 15.72 5.71
C LYS A 248 -5.72 15.67 4.21
N SER A 249 -6.71 14.90 3.79
CA SER A 249 -7.12 14.79 2.40
C SER A 249 -8.61 14.49 2.30
N ASN A 250 -9.24 14.95 1.21
CA ASN A 250 -10.63 14.71 0.88
C ASN A 250 -10.73 14.48 -0.62
N LYS A 251 -10.77 13.22 -1.04
CA LYS A 251 -10.84 12.80 -2.44
C LYS A 251 -11.47 11.42 -2.54
N ARG A 252 -12.01 11.10 -3.69
CA ARG A 252 -12.56 9.77 -4.02
C ARG A 252 -11.66 9.10 -5.05
N CYS A 253 -11.14 7.93 -4.75
CA CYS A 253 -10.24 7.19 -5.64
C CYS A 253 -11.04 6.30 -6.60
N SER A 254 -10.80 6.45 -7.89
CA SER A 254 -11.35 5.57 -8.92
C SER A 254 -10.41 4.38 -9.14
N ASN A 255 -10.93 3.18 -8.98
CA ASN A 255 -10.21 1.93 -9.25
C ASN A 255 -10.58 1.32 -10.61
N LYS A 256 -11.25 2.10 -11.49
CA LYS A 256 -11.79 1.63 -12.78
C LYS A 256 -10.74 0.94 -13.64
N LYS A 257 -9.49 1.45 -13.65
CA LYS A 257 -8.41 0.82 -14.42
C LYS A 257 -8.10 -0.59 -13.93
N LEU A 258 -8.05 -0.80 -12.63
CA LEU A 258 -7.83 -2.12 -12.04
C LEU A 258 -9.00 -3.08 -12.35
N ILE A 259 -10.25 -2.61 -12.20
CA ILE A 259 -11.44 -3.41 -12.54
C ILE A 259 -11.43 -3.78 -14.03
N ASN A 260 -11.18 -2.82 -14.91
CA ASN A 260 -11.13 -3.03 -16.36
C ASN A 260 -10.01 -4.00 -16.79
N SER A 261 -9.00 -4.21 -15.96
CA SER A 261 -7.97 -5.24 -16.18
C SER A 261 -8.44 -6.66 -15.80
N GLY A 262 -9.69 -6.82 -15.34
CA GLY A 262 -10.28 -8.10 -14.93
C GLY A 262 -10.10 -8.45 -13.44
N TYR A 263 -9.63 -7.51 -12.61
CA TYR A 263 -9.48 -7.73 -11.17
C TYR A 263 -10.84 -7.87 -10.47
N LYS A 264 -10.95 -8.85 -9.56
CA LYS A 264 -12.13 -9.05 -8.71
C LYS A 264 -11.70 -8.99 -7.24
N PHE A 265 -12.30 -8.07 -6.49
CA PHE A 265 -12.02 -7.89 -5.08
C PHE A 265 -12.49 -9.07 -4.22
N LEU A 266 -11.76 -9.39 -3.17
CA LEU A 266 -12.20 -10.23 -2.05
C LEU A 266 -13.12 -9.43 -1.12
N PHE A 267 -12.72 -8.18 -0.86
CA PHE A 267 -13.43 -7.22 -0.02
C PHE A 267 -13.78 -5.99 -0.88
N PRO A 268 -14.91 -6.02 -1.59
CA PRO A 268 -15.27 -4.96 -2.53
C PRO A 268 -15.57 -3.62 -1.86
N SER A 269 -15.89 -3.60 -0.58
CA SER A 269 -16.03 -2.38 0.22
C SER A 269 -15.46 -2.53 1.62
N PHE A 270 -15.43 -1.43 2.37
CA PHE A 270 -15.05 -1.44 3.77
C PHE A 270 -15.98 -2.31 4.63
N ARG A 271 -17.23 -2.52 4.18
CA ARG A 271 -18.24 -3.28 4.94
C ARG A 271 -17.84 -4.74 5.09
N GLU A 272 -17.46 -5.38 3.98
CA GLU A 272 -17.00 -6.76 4.01
C GLU A 272 -15.72 -6.88 4.83
N GLY A 273 -14.74 -6.03 4.56
CA GLY A 273 -13.44 -6.13 5.21
C GLY A 273 -13.45 -5.81 6.71
N TYR A 274 -14.24 -4.83 7.16
CA TYR A 274 -14.36 -4.57 8.60
C TYR A 274 -15.28 -5.57 9.30
N SER A 275 -16.26 -6.19 8.60
CA SER A 275 -17.09 -7.25 9.20
C SER A 275 -16.26 -8.44 9.70
N GLU A 276 -15.16 -8.77 9.04
CA GLU A 276 -14.26 -9.82 9.51
C GLU A 276 -13.37 -9.40 10.71
N MET A 277 -13.30 -8.10 11.02
CA MET A 277 -12.45 -7.54 12.06
C MET A 277 -13.21 -7.16 13.33
N ILE A 278 -14.54 -7.09 13.24
CA ILE A 278 -15.48 -6.68 14.29
C ILE A 278 -16.09 -7.89 14.98
#